data_47670b452e57249d32c300ee7a32896b
#
_entry.id   47670b452e57249d32c300ee7a32896b
#
_cell.length_a   1.000
_cell.length_b   1.000
_cell.length_c   1.000
_cell.angle_alpha   90.00
_cell.angle_beta   90.00
_cell.angle_gamma   90.00
#
_symmetry.space_group_name_H-M   'P 1'
#
loop_
_entity.id
_entity.type
_entity.pdbx_description
1 polymer ?
#
loop_
_entity_poly.entity_id
_entity_poly.type
_entity_poly.pdbx_seq_one_letter_code
_entity_poly.pdbx_strand_id
1 'polypeptide(L)'
;MMKSLILVAVLAALTVCNDAATVHEPAFRANLYQGSIRPGDRLLHNNYYVKNPVPNISQSQEVNYRGNSTTRISYIRATEVGYSQRGIPSLVGGGVNYNFARIRLTTQRGMGYYYRVEIWGR
;
A
#
# COMPACT_ATOMS: atom_id res chain seq x y z
N MET A 1 -20.93 19.35 -35.49
CA MET A 1 -21.00 18.91 -35.28
C MET A 1 -21.01 18.85 -34.81
N MET A 2 -20.76 18.92 -34.30
CA MET A 2 -20.62 18.65 -33.74
C MET A 2 -20.41 18.57 -33.19
N LYS A 3 -20.41 18.79 -33.04
CA LYS A 3 -20.18 18.57 -32.54
C LYS A 3 -19.60 18.46 -31.94
N SER A 4 -19.37 18.71 -31.85
CA SER A 4 -18.86 18.36 -31.23
C SER A 4 -18.39 18.62 -30.63
N LEU A 5 -18.15 18.90 -30.54
CA LEU A 5 -17.69 18.83 -29.98
C LEU A 5 -17.43 18.91 -29.22
N ILE A 6 -17.48 19.20 -29.29
CA ILE A 6 -17.25 18.89 -28.61
C ILE A 6 -16.83 18.57 -28.08
N LEU A 7 -16.46 18.80 -28.11
CA LEU A 7 -16.07 18.21 -27.63
C LEU A 7 -15.49 18.14 -27.06
N VAL A 8 -15.31 18.49 -27.31
CA VAL A 8 -14.76 18.07 -26.73
C VAL A 8 -14.39 18.27 -26.02
N ALA A 9 -14.23 18.67 -25.85
CA ALA A 9 -13.90 18.35 -25.16
C ALA A 9 -13.69 18.36 -24.62
N VAL A 10 -13.57 18.70 -24.79
CA VAL A 10 -13.42 18.12 -24.22
C VAL A 10 -13.03 17.90 -23.85
N LEU A 11 -12.58 18.03 -23.82
CA LEU A 11 -12.22 17.41 -23.48
C LEU A 11 -11.79 17.40 -22.97
N ALA A 12 -11.55 17.81 -22.99
CA ALA A 12 -11.22 17.34 -22.40
C ALA A 12 -11.02 17.47 -21.86
N ALA A 13 -10.88 17.94 -21.82
CA ALA A 13 -10.74 17.55 -21.19
C ALA A 13 -10.55 17.45 -20.80
N LEU A 14 -10.16 17.66 -20.75
CA LEU A 14 -9.96 17.15 -20.28
C LEU A 14 -9.51 16.98 -19.88
N THR A 15 -9.25 17.22 -19.91
CA THR A 15 -8.89 16.81 -19.38
C THR A 15 -8.47 16.92 -18.90
N VAL A 16 -8.23 17.41 -18.85
CA VAL A 16 -7.90 17.28 -18.16
C VAL A 16 -7.61 17.45 -17.62
N CYS A 17 -7.27 17.81 -17.43
CA CYS A 17 -7.09 17.63 -16.74
C CYS A 17 -6.83 17.71 -16.43
N ASN A 18 -6.47 18.01 -16.39
CA ASN A 18 -6.24 17.79 -15.83
C ASN A 18 -5.87 17.89 -15.41
N ASP A 19 -5.48 18.23 -15.33
CA ASP A 19 -5.11 18.10 -14.64
C ASP A 19 -4.70 18.12 -14.13
N ALA A 20 -4.40 18.65 -14.09
CA ALA A 20 -4.02 18.42 -13.32
C ALA A 20 -3.86 18.45 -12.77
N ALA A 21 -3.72 18.78 -12.68
CA ALA A 21 -3.59 18.49 -11.87
C ALA A 21 -3.63 18.30 -11.31
N THR A 22 -3.52 18.61 -11.25
CA THR A 22 -3.61 18.16 -10.49
C THR A 22 -3.49 17.76 -9.91
N VAL A 23 -3.18 18.04 -9.78
CA VAL A 23 -3.03 17.47 -9.08
C VAL A 23 -2.93 17.06 -8.44
N HIS A 24 -2.63 16.95 -8.09
CA HIS A 24 -2.63 16.28 -7.38
C HIS A 24 -2.22 15.69 -6.74
N GLU A 25 -1.97 15.72 -6.31
CA GLU A 25 -1.64 15.10 -5.69
C GLU A 25 -1.26 14.62 -5.19
N PRO A 26 -0.56 14.86 -5.57
CA PRO A 26 -0.18 13.78 -5.12
C PRO A 26 -0.43 13.32 -4.03
N ALA A 27 -1.07 12.98 -3.99
CA ALA A 27 -1.16 12.30 -2.78
C ALA A 27 -0.12 11.21 -2.76
N PHE A 28 0.99 11.51 -2.24
CA PHE A 28 2.01 10.53 -2.03
C PHE A 28 1.54 9.52 -0.98
N ARG A 29 1.68 8.24 -1.30
CA ARG A 29 1.35 7.16 -0.37
C ARG A 29 2.55 6.23 -0.26
N ALA A 30 2.98 5.97 0.96
CA ALA A 30 4.10 5.06 1.22
C ALA A 30 3.56 3.65 1.40
N ASN A 31 3.26 2.98 0.30
CA ASN A 31 2.71 1.64 0.29
C ASN A 31 3.76 0.62 -0.13
N LEU A 32 3.53 -0.63 0.26
CA LEU A 32 4.37 -1.75 -0.14
C LEU A 32 3.53 -2.74 -0.93
N TYR A 33 4.04 -3.14 -2.10
CA TYR A 33 3.39 -4.14 -2.95
C TYR A 33 4.44 -5.14 -3.42
N GLN A 34 4.14 -6.44 -3.26
CA GLN A 34 5.02 -7.52 -3.71
C GLN A 34 4.17 -8.62 -4.34
N GLY A 35 4.52 -9.02 -5.56
CA GLY A 35 3.84 -10.11 -6.22
C GLY A 35 2.50 -9.74 -6.81
N SER A 36 1.64 -10.73 -6.97
CA SER A 36 0.28 -10.55 -7.48
C SER A 36 -0.61 -11.68 -7.00
N ILE A 37 -1.91 -11.37 -6.88
CA ILE A 37 -2.91 -12.37 -6.51
C ILE A 37 -3.16 -13.28 -7.72
N ARG A 38 -3.17 -14.59 -7.50
CA ARG A 38 -3.40 -15.59 -8.53
C ARG A 38 -4.73 -16.30 -8.31
N PRO A 39 -5.31 -16.88 -9.36
CA PRO A 39 -6.51 -17.69 -9.19
C PRO A 39 -6.28 -18.79 -8.15
N GLY A 40 -7.24 -18.96 -7.25
CA GLY A 40 -7.14 -19.93 -6.18
C GLY A 40 -6.46 -19.43 -4.93
N ASP A 41 -5.91 -18.22 -4.94
CA ASP A 41 -5.33 -17.62 -3.74
C ASP A 41 -6.42 -17.20 -2.76
N ARG A 42 -6.06 -17.21 -1.51
CA ARG A 42 -6.94 -16.77 -0.44
C ARG A 42 -6.18 -15.79 0.46
N LEU A 43 -6.95 -15.05 1.24
CA LEU A 43 -6.37 -14.11 2.19
C LEU A 43 -5.80 -14.90 3.37
N LEU A 44 -4.50 -14.82 3.56
CA LEU A 44 -3.81 -15.54 4.62
C LEU A 44 -3.66 -14.70 5.88
N HIS A 45 -3.54 -13.38 5.71
CA HIS A 45 -3.37 -12.46 6.82
C HIS A 45 -3.96 -11.12 6.43
N ASN A 46 -4.70 -10.52 7.35
CA ASN A 46 -5.29 -9.20 7.15
C ASN A 46 -5.45 -8.55 8.51
N ASN A 47 -4.71 -7.48 8.75
CA ASN A 47 -4.81 -6.79 10.03
C ASN A 47 -4.36 -5.34 9.86
N TYR A 48 -4.73 -4.53 10.84
CA TYR A 48 -4.39 -3.11 10.89
C TYR A 48 -3.32 -2.90 11.94
N TYR A 49 -2.41 -1.97 11.66
CA TYR A 49 -1.28 -1.64 12.53
C TYR A 49 -1.18 -0.15 12.65
N VAL A 50 -1.15 0.34 13.88
CA VAL A 50 -1.19 1.78 14.19
C VAL A 50 -0.07 2.12 15.16
N LYS A 51 0.60 3.25 14.91
CA LYS A 51 1.46 3.92 15.87
C LYS A 51 1.07 5.38 15.91
N ASN A 52 0.77 5.88 17.10
CA ASN A 52 0.51 7.29 17.28
C ASN A 52 1.81 8.07 17.22
N PRO A 53 1.78 9.33 16.75
CA PRO A 53 2.99 10.17 16.76
C PRO A 53 3.55 10.34 18.16
N VAL A 54 4.87 10.28 18.27
CA VAL A 54 5.59 10.59 19.50
C VAL A 54 6.66 11.63 19.15
N PRO A 55 6.66 12.80 19.80
CA PRO A 55 7.60 13.84 19.42
C PRO A 55 9.05 13.38 19.48
N ASN A 56 9.81 13.75 18.46
CA ASN A 56 11.26 13.53 18.37
C ASN A 56 11.70 12.07 18.33
N ILE A 57 10.79 11.13 18.10
CA ILE A 57 11.11 9.71 18.07
C ILE A 57 10.64 9.08 16.77
N SER A 58 11.45 8.20 16.24
CA SER A 58 11.06 7.26 15.18
C SER A 58 10.68 5.94 15.83
N GLN A 59 9.57 5.35 15.41
CA GLN A 59 9.06 4.10 15.97
C GLN A 59 9.02 3.04 14.90
N SER A 60 9.15 1.77 15.29
CA SER A 60 9.01 0.67 14.35
C SER A 60 8.39 -0.53 15.01
N GLN A 61 7.80 -1.40 14.19
CA GLN A 61 7.35 -2.72 14.63
C GLN A 61 7.46 -3.69 13.47
N GLU A 62 7.55 -4.97 13.78
CA GLU A 62 7.56 -6.00 12.78
C GLU A 62 6.24 -6.74 12.77
N VAL A 63 5.74 -6.99 11.56
CA VAL A 63 4.59 -7.84 11.32
C VAL A 63 5.14 -9.16 10.84
N ASN A 64 4.90 -10.21 11.59
CA ASN A 64 5.41 -11.54 11.29
C ASN A 64 4.25 -12.46 10.95
N TYR A 65 4.31 -13.08 9.79
CA TYR A 65 3.36 -14.09 9.36
C TYR A 65 4.11 -15.38 9.05
N ARG A 66 3.56 -16.50 9.48
CA ARG A 66 4.11 -17.81 9.14
C ARG A 66 2.96 -18.79 8.93
N GLY A 67 2.91 -19.38 7.76
CA GLY A 67 2.00 -20.46 7.44
C GLY A 67 2.63 -21.82 7.75
N ASN A 68 1.98 -22.87 7.30
CA ASN A 68 2.52 -24.21 7.44
C ASN A 68 3.52 -24.50 6.31
N SER A 69 4.06 -25.72 6.28
CA SER A 69 5.11 -26.07 5.31
C SER A 69 4.65 -26.04 3.85
N THR A 70 3.34 -26.14 3.61
CA THR A 70 2.80 -26.12 2.24
C THR A 70 2.33 -24.75 1.79
N THR A 71 2.28 -23.78 2.69
CA THR A 71 1.84 -22.43 2.37
C THR A 71 2.82 -21.77 1.40
N ARG A 72 2.26 -21.07 0.40
CA ARG A 72 3.06 -20.26 -0.52
C ARG A 72 2.41 -18.90 -0.66
N ILE A 73 3.15 -17.89 -0.31
CA ILE A 73 2.70 -16.50 -0.41
C ILE A 73 2.80 -16.07 -1.87
N SER A 74 1.74 -15.44 -2.38
CA SER A 74 1.69 -14.92 -3.74
C SER A 74 1.74 -13.41 -3.78
N TYR A 75 1.19 -12.74 -2.78
CA TYR A 75 1.03 -11.29 -2.81
C TYR A 75 1.06 -10.73 -1.39
N ILE A 76 1.78 -9.61 -1.24
CA ILE A 76 1.86 -8.89 0.02
C ILE A 76 1.53 -7.44 -0.27
N ARG A 77 0.68 -6.86 0.56
CA ARG A 77 0.30 -5.46 0.42
C ARG A 77 0.25 -4.81 1.80
N ALA A 78 0.97 -3.72 1.96
CA ALA A 78 0.85 -2.84 3.13
C ALA A 78 0.40 -1.47 2.61
N THR A 79 -0.80 -1.05 3.00
CA THR A 79 -1.45 0.13 2.45
C THR A 79 -1.73 1.12 3.56
N GLU A 80 -1.35 2.39 3.35
CA GLU A 80 -1.69 3.42 4.31
C GLU A 80 -3.18 3.66 4.35
N VAL A 81 -3.70 3.87 5.56
CA VAL A 81 -5.10 4.21 5.80
C VAL A 81 -5.16 5.66 6.25
N GLY A 82 -6.08 6.42 5.66
CA GLY A 82 -6.24 7.83 6.01
C GLY A 82 -5.15 8.72 5.41
N TYR A 83 -4.79 9.76 6.12
CA TYR A 83 -3.74 10.67 5.68
C TYR A 83 -2.40 9.97 5.68
N SER A 84 -1.58 10.26 4.67
CA SER A 84 -0.23 9.73 4.65
C SER A 84 0.62 10.42 5.72
N GLN A 85 1.29 9.63 6.53
CA GLN A 85 2.27 10.11 7.50
C GLN A 85 3.67 9.74 7.05
N ARG A 86 3.80 9.34 5.78
CA ARG A 86 5.07 8.97 5.17
C ARG A 86 5.75 7.82 5.91
N GLY A 87 4.96 6.84 6.30
CA GLY A 87 5.48 5.63 6.91
C GLY A 87 6.43 4.90 5.96
N ILE A 88 7.20 3.99 6.51
CA ILE A 88 8.20 3.25 5.74
C ILE A 88 7.94 1.76 5.93
N PRO A 89 7.15 1.14 5.03
CA PRO A 89 6.97 -0.31 5.07
C PRO A 89 8.09 -0.97 4.27
N SER A 90 8.66 -2.04 4.81
CA SER A 90 9.69 -2.78 4.09
C SER A 90 9.57 -4.26 4.39
N LEU A 91 9.84 -5.08 3.38
CA LEU A 91 9.92 -6.52 3.53
C LEU A 91 11.33 -6.86 3.97
N VAL A 92 11.45 -7.45 5.15
CA VAL A 92 12.77 -7.72 5.75
C VAL A 92 13.07 -9.22 5.86
N GLY A 93 12.13 -10.06 5.46
CA GLY A 93 12.38 -11.51 5.43
C GLY A 93 11.22 -12.24 4.76
N GLY A 94 11.52 -13.35 4.11
CA GLY A 94 10.53 -14.15 3.43
C GLY A 94 9.90 -13.43 2.25
N GLY A 95 8.59 -13.66 2.06
CA GLY A 95 7.84 -12.99 1.02
C GLY A 95 7.25 -13.95 0.01
N VAL A 96 7.11 -13.47 -1.23
CA VAL A 96 6.52 -14.26 -2.31
C VAL A 96 7.30 -15.55 -2.51
N ASN A 97 6.58 -16.67 -2.64
CA ASN A 97 7.07 -18.04 -2.76
C ASN A 97 7.61 -18.65 -1.46
N TYR A 98 7.55 -17.91 -0.37
CA TYR A 98 7.90 -18.41 0.95
C TYR A 98 6.62 -18.74 1.74
N ASN A 99 6.77 -19.45 2.84
CA ASN A 99 5.66 -19.71 3.75
C ASN A 99 5.63 -18.71 4.92
N PHE A 100 6.47 -17.70 4.88
CA PHE A 100 6.50 -16.67 5.90
C PHE A 100 6.84 -15.32 5.30
N ALA A 101 6.53 -14.27 6.04
CA ALA A 101 6.91 -12.90 5.67
C ALA A 101 7.14 -12.09 6.93
N ARG A 102 8.17 -11.27 6.90
CA ARG A 102 8.46 -10.30 7.96
C ARG A 102 8.47 -8.93 7.34
N ILE A 103 7.57 -8.09 7.81
CA ILE A 103 7.40 -6.74 7.29
C ILE A 103 7.71 -5.78 8.43
N ARG A 104 8.58 -4.82 8.19
CA ARG A 104 8.88 -3.78 9.17
C ARG A 104 8.14 -2.51 8.78
N LEU A 105 7.43 -1.95 9.73
CA LEU A 105 6.75 -0.67 9.57
C LEU A 105 7.46 0.33 10.46
N THR A 106 7.92 1.43 9.88
CA THR A 106 8.71 2.44 10.60
C THR A 106 8.07 3.81 10.39
N THR A 107 8.11 4.65 11.42
CA THR A 107 7.64 6.04 11.29
C THR A 107 8.79 6.95 10.91
N GLN A 108 8.45 8.08 10.30
CA GLN A 108 9.34 9.21 10.30
C GLN A 108 9.45 9.75 11.73
N ARG A 109 10.52 10.46 12.03
CA ARG A 109 10.71 11.07 13.34
C ARG A 109 9.55 12.01 13.67
N GLY A 110 8.93 11.80 14.83
CA GLY A 110 7.80 12.60 15.27
C GLY A 110 6.48 12.26 14.64
N MET A 111 6.44 11.23 13.79
CA MET A 111 5.23 10.83 13.07
C MET A 111 4.72 9.48 13.57
N GLY A 112 3.52 9.13 13.14
CA GLY A 112 2.96 7.81 13.36
C GLY A 112 2.72 7.10 12.04
N TYR A 113 1.92 6.06 12.07
CA TYR A 113 1.43 5.42 10.85
C TYR A 113 0.13 4.67 11.14
N TYR A 114 -0.56 4.37 10.05
CA TYR A 114 -1.73 3.53 10.09
C TYR A 114 -1.72 2.71 8.82
N TYR A 115 -1.49 1.39 8.97
CA TYR A 115 -1.36 0.49 7.83
C TYR A 115 -2.35 -0.64 7.92
N ARG A 116 -2.83 -1.06 6.77
CA ARG A 116 -3.50 -2.33 6.59
C ARG A 116 -2.54 -3.26 5.87
N VAL A 117 -2.25 -4.41 6.47
CA VAL A 117 -1.34 -5.39 5.90
C VAL A 117 -2.14 -6.62 5.48
N GLU A 118 -2.02 -6.99 4.21
CA GLU A 118 -2.67 -8.17 3.65
C GLU A 118 -1.63 -9.08 3.03
N ILE A 119 -1.78 -10.37 3.27
CA ILE A 119 -0.93 -11.40 2.68
C ILE A 119 -1.84 -12.43 2.04
N TRP A 120 -1.62 -12.69 0.76
CA TRP A 120 -2.40 -13.63 -0.04
C TRP A 120 -1.54 -14.78 -0.51
N GLY A 121 -2.15 -15.94 -0.66
CA GLY A 121 -1.45 -17.11 -1.17
C GLY A 121 -2.30 -18.37 -1.05
N ARG A 122 -1.64 -19.48 -1.04
CA ARG A 122 -2.33 -20.78 -0.99
C ARG A 122 -1.60 -21.79 -0.15
#